data_daffc450c5432e7432b933a4e12ff298
#
_entry.id   daffc450c5432e7432b933a4e12ff298
#
_cell.length_a   1.000
_cell.length_b   1.000
_cell.length_c   1.000
_cell.angle_alpha   90.00
_cell.angle_beta   90.00
_cell.angle_gamma   90.00
#
_symmetry.space_group_name_H-M   'P 1'
#
loop_
_entity.id
_entity.type
_entity.pdbx_description
1 polymer ?
#
loop_
_entity_poly.entity_id
_entity_poly.type
_entity_poly.pdbx_seq_one_letter_code
_entity_poly.pdbx_strand_id
1 'polypeptide(L)'
;MSRAPATAKLNLALVVGRPRSNGLHEVATVLQRIDLADRIQVEAAEGLRVQGFAGDTLVRSALEQLAAAAGREPRWRARIWKHVPVAAGLGGGSSDAATALRLANEALPEPLDAKRLHELAAALGADVPFFLTSGPQLGTGTGTTLEPLDLPQDYWVVLLLPRGEQKASTTAVYTAFDRSEGGAGFEERRAGLDAALGAARRPRDLAALPSNDLAPSPHADRMRELGAFRADVSGAGPVVYGLFLHRAQAVAAERVLRRLGRTWVTVPTWYG
;
A
#
# COMPACT_ATOMS: atom_id res chain seq x y z
N MET A 1 -19.02 5.96 -18.48
CA MET A 1 -17.56 5.66 -18.56
C MET A 1 -16.88 6.43 -17.46
N SER A 2 -16.33 5.73 -16.47
CA SER A 2 -15.64 6.35 -15.31
C SER A 2 -14.18 5.94 -15.29
N ARG A 3 -13.30 6.87 -14.91
CA ARG A 3 -11.84 6.67 -14.89
C ARG A 3 -11.24 7.37 -13.68
N ALA A 4 -10.33 6.67 -12.97
CA ALA A 4 -9.64 7.22 -11.81
C ALA A 4 -8.19 6.71 -11.70
N PRO A 5 -7.31 7.45 -10.98
CA PRO A 5 -6.01 6.94 -10.56
C PRO A 5 -6.19 5.87 -9.49
N ALA A 6 -5.35 4.85 -9.54
CA ALA A 6 -5.17 3.83 -8.51
C ALA A 6 -3.77 4.03 -7.89
N THR A 7 -3.72 4.80 -6.80
CA THR A 7 -2.49 5.27 -6.18
C THR A 7 -1.74 4.14 -5.46
N ALA A 8 -0.41 4.20 -5.42
CA ALA A 8 0.40 3.31 -4.59
C ALA A 8 0.33 3.70 -3.10
N LYS A 9 0.81 2.81 -2.24
CA LYS A 9 0.98 3.06 -0.79
C LYS A 9 2.39 2.76 -0.33
N LEU A 10 2.73 3.31 0.81
CA LEU A 10 3.87 2.91 1.64
C LEU A 10 3.37 2.41 2.99
N ASN A 11 4.14 1.52 3.61
CA ASN A 11 4.07 1.29 5.05
C ASN A 11 5.13 2.19 5.69
N LEU A 12 4.72 3.30 6.31
CA LEU A 12 5.64 4.19 7.05
C LEU A 12 6.14 3.53 8.34
N ALA A 13 5.37 2.59 8.90
CA ALA A 13 5.77 1.65 9.92
C ALA A 13 5.04 0.33 9.68
N LEU A 14 5.65 -0.78 10.05
CA LEU A 14 5.02 -2.09 10.02
C LEU A 14 5.54 -2.92 11.18
N VAL A 15 4.78 -2.97 12.25
CA VAL A 15 5.02 -3.82 13.43
C VAL A 15 4.23 -5.11 13.25
N VAL A 16 4.90 -6.24 13.39
CA VAL A 16 4.31 -7.56 13.14
C VAL A 16 4.35 -8.40 14.41
N GLY A 17 3.21 -8.95 14.76
CA GLY A 17 3.04 -9.87 15.89
C GLY A 17 3.09 -11.33 15.47
N ARG A 18 2.67 -12.19 16.39
CA ARG A 18 2.55 -13.63 16.13
C ARG A 18 1.38 -13.96 15.21
N PRO A 19 1.42 -15.10 14.51
CA PRO A 19 0.27 -15.56 13.74
C PRO A 19 -0.94 -15.81 14.64
N ARG A 20 -2.11 -15.42 14.16
CA ARG A 20 -3.43 -15.66 14.76
C ARG A 20 -3.91 -17.08 14.41
N SER A 21 -5.03 -17.51 15.00
CA SER A 21 -5.64 -18.83 14.74
C SER A 21 -6.02 -19.07 13.27
N ASN A 22 -6.22 -18.00 12.49
CA ASN A 22 -6.51 -18.07 11.05
C ASN A 22 -5.24 -18.09 10.18
N GLY A 23 -4.04 -18.14 10.76
CA GLY A 23 -2.76 -18.16 10.05
C GLY A 23 -2.27 -16.79 9.56
N LEU A 24 -3.04 -15.72 9.75
CA LEU A 24 -2.61 -14.35 9.47
C LEU A 24 -1.93 -13.76 10.70
N HIS A 25 -0.98 -12.84 10.50
CA HIS A 25 -0.29 -12.17 11.59
C HIS A 25 -1.11 -11.02 12.16
N GLU A 26 -0.96 -10.78 13.46
CA GLU A 26 -1.32 -9.49 14.05
C GLU A 26 -0.37 -8.44 13.52
N VAL A 27 -0.91 -7.29 13.09
CA VAL A 27 -0.09 -6.18 12.61
C VAL A 27 -0.55 -4.84 13.17
N ALA A 28 0.39 -3.91 13.25
CA ALA A 28 0.13 -2.49 13.39
C ALA A 28 0.96 -1.74 12.36
N THR A 29 0.31 -1.07 11.42
CA THR A 29 0.98 -0.46 10.28
C THR A 29 0.45 0.94 10.00
N VAL A 30 1.36 1.86 9.67
CA VAL A 30 1.01 3.20 9.19
C VAL A 30 1.05 3.18 7.67
N LEU A 31 -0.12 3.32 7.07
CA LEU A 31 -0.30 3.31 5.62
C LEU A 31 -0.39 4.75 5.09
N GLN A 32 0.38 5.06 4.06
CA GLN A 32 0.40 6.36 3.38
C GLN A 32 0.31 6.18 1.86
N ARG A 33 -0.63 6.88 1.23
CA ARG A 33 -0.69 6.94 -0.24
C ARG A 33 0.37 7.88 -0.79
N ILE A 34 0.84 7.57 -2.00
CA ILE A 34 1.80 8.38 -2.75
C ILE A 34 1.31 8.61 -4.19
N ASP A 35 1.74 9.72 -4.79
CA ASP A 35 1.36 10.13 -6.15
C ASP A 35 2.17 9.36 -7.23
N LEU A 36 2.19 8.04 -7.10
CA LEU A 36 2.56 7.08 -8.13
C LEU A 36 1.34 6.19 -8.33
N ALA A 37 0.75 6.20 -9.51
CA ALA A 37 -0.56 5.58 -9.70
C ALA A 37 -0.66 4.82 -11.02
N ASP A 38 -1.38 3.71 -10.98
CA ASP A 38 -2.00 3.09 -12.14
C ASP A 38 -3.22 3.89 -12.57
N ARG A 39 -3.83 3.53 -13.67
CA ARG A 39 -5.10 4.11 -14.08
C ARG A 39 -6.11 3.01 -14.35
N ILE A 40 -7.30 3.17 -13.80
CA ILE A 40 -8.40 2.24 -13.96
C ILE A 40 -9.56 2.96 -14.66
N GLN A 41 -10.11 2.30 -15.64
CA GLN A 41 -11.35 2.70 -16.29
C GLN A 41 -12.35 1.57 -16.17
N VAL A 42 -13.60 1.90 -15.83
CA VAL A 42 -14.72 0.96 -15.80
C VAL A 42 -15.87 1.55 -16.63
N GLU A 43 -16.46 0.72 -17.47
CA GLU A 43 -17.62 1.08 -18.27
C GLU A 43 -18.57 -0.11 -18.38
N ALA A 44 -19.86 0.16 -18.63
CA ALA A 44 -20.86 -0.87 -18.86
C ALA A 44 -20.52 -1.68 -20.12
N ALA A 45 -20.78 -2.99 -20.09
CA ALA A 45 -20.59 -3.92 -21.19
C ALA A 45 -21.60 -5.07 -21.12
N GLU A 46 -21.67 -5.90 -22.15
CA GLU A 46 -22.56 -7.08 -22.16
C GLU A 46 -22.12 -8.20 -21.21
N GLY A 47 -20.82 -8.21 -20.83
CA GLY A 47 -20.25 -9.18 -19.90
C GLY A 47 -18.93 -8.66 -19.31
N LEU A 48 -18.35 -9.41 -18.37
CA LEU A 48 -17.13 -9.02 -17.68
C LEU A 48 -15.90 -9.24 -18.56
N ARG A 49 -15.14 -8.14 -18.77
CA ARG A 49 -13.83 -8.16 -19.44
C ARG A 49 -12.84 -7.28 -18.69
N VAL A 50 -11.67 -7.83 -18.36
CA VAL A 50 -10.54 -7.08 -17.78
C VAL A 50 -9.40 -7.09 -18.78
N GLN A 51 -8.84 -5.92 -19.10
CA GLN A 51 -7.86 -5.70 -20.14
C GLN A 51 -6.70 -4.83 -19.64
N GLY A 52 -5.56 -4.89 -20.33
CA GLY A 52 -4.40 -4.04 -20.07
C GLY A 52 -3.35 -4.64 -19.13
N PHE A 53 -3.72 -5.64 -18.32
CA PHE A 53 -2.77 -6.40 -17.50
C PHE A 53 -3.21 -7.86 -17.42
N ALA A 54 -2.50 -8.74 -18.13
CA ALA A 54 -2.86 -10.16 -18.25
C ALA A 54 -2.74 -10.96 -16.93
N GLY A 55 -1.90 -10.49 -16.00
CA GLY A 55 -1.72 -11.10 -14.67
C GLY A 55 -2.72 -10.61 -13.61
N ASP A 56 -3.73 -9.82 -14.00
CA ASP A 56 -4.75 -9.37 -13.05
C ASP A 56 -5.68 -10.52 -12.64
N THR A 57 -5.90 -10.59 -11.35
CA THR A 57 -6.92 -11.45 -10.73
C THR A 57 -7.83 -10.67 -9.80
N LEU A 58 -7.32 -9.61 -9.18
CA LEU A 58 -8.01 -8.85 -8.14
C LEU A 58 -9.11 -7.94 -8.69
N VAL A 59 -8.87 -7.22 -9.79
CA VAL A 59 -9.90 -6.38 -10.43
C VAL A 59 -11.06 -7.23 -10.92
N ARG A 60 -10.78 -8.37 -11.55
CA ARG A 60 -11.82 -9.31 -11.97
C ARG A 60 -12.63 -9.78 -10.77
N SER A 61 -11.97 -10.28 -9.72
CA SER A 61 -12.62 -10.77 -8.51
C SER A 61 -13.45 -9.68 -7.81
N ALA A 62 -12.94 -8.44 -7.77
CA ALA A 62 -13.66 -7.31 -7.21
C ALA A 62 -15.00 -7.04 -7.93
N LEU A 63 -14.97 -7.05 -9.26
CA LEU A 63 -16.16 -6.82 -10.07
C LEU A 63 -17.16 -7.99 -9.99
N GLU A 64 -16.69 -9.23 -9.94
CA GLU A 64 -17.52 -10.42 -9.73
C GLU A 64 -18.21 -10.40 -8.36
N GLN A 65 -17.45 -10.09 -7.29
CA GLN A 65 -18.01 -10.01 -5.94
C GLN A 65 -18.99 -8.84 -5.78
N LEU A 66 -18.72 -7.69 -6.41
CA LEU A 66 -19.65 -6.56 -6.43
C LEU A 66 -20.97 -6.94 -7.10
N ALA A 67 -20.90 -7.59 -8.27
CA ALA A 67 -22.09 -8.03 -8.99
C ALA A 67 -22.92 -9.00 -8.15
N ALA A 68 -22.28 -10.00 -7.57
CA ALA A 68 -22.92 -10.97 -6.69
C ALA A 68 -23.60 -10.29 -5.49
N ALA A 69 -22.91 -9.35 -4.82
CA ALA A 69 -23.47 -8.61 -3.69
C ALA A 69 -24.63 -7.69 -4.07
N ALA A 70 -24.65 -7.19 -5.31
CA ALA A 70 -25.74 -6.39 -5.86
C ALA A 70 -26.86 -7.24 -6.51
N GLY A 71 -26.79 -8.57 -6.47
CA GLY A 71 -27.77 -9.48 -7.10
C GLY A 71 -27.83 -9.36 -8.63
N ARG A 72 -26.69 -9.12 -9.29
CA ARG A 72 -26.59 -8.82 -10.72
C ARG A 72 -25.52 -9.65 -11.42
N GLU A 73 -25.63 -9.74 -12.72
CA GLU A 73 -24.54 -10.23 -13.57
C GLU A 73 -23.43 -9.19 -13.70
N PRO A 74 -22.14 -9.62 -13.73
CA PRO A 74 -21.01 -8.70 -13.89
C PRO A 74 -20.92 -8.20 -15.35
N ARG A 75 -21.50 -7.04 -15.62
CA ARG A 75 -21.59 -6.44 -16.96
C ARG A 75 -20.71 -5.21 -17.08
N TRP A 76 -19.38 -5.39 -16.96
CA TRP A 76 -18.41 -4.32 -17.07
C TRP A 76 -17.22 -4.69 -17.95
N ARG A 77 -16.65 -3.67 -18.59
CA ARG A 77 -15.31 -3.71 -19.15
C ARG A 77 -14.41 -2.83 -18.29
N ALA A 78 -13.40 -3.44 -17.67
CA ALA A 78 -12.36 -2.74 -16.96
C ALA A 78 -11.07 -2.71 -17.79
N ARG A 79 -10.35 -1.58 -17.78
CA ARG A 79 -9.03 -1.44 -18.40
C ARG A 79 -8.05 -0.92 -17.38
N ILE A 80 -6.87 -1.56 -17.33
CA ILE A 80 -5.78 -1.28 -16.39
C ILE A 80 -4.58 -0.75 -17.17
N TRP A 81 -4.05 0.42 -16.79
CA TRP A 81 -2.76 0.93 -17.25
C TRP A 81 -1.77 0.92 -16.09
N LYS A 82 -0.81 -0.02 -16.13
CA LYS A 82 0.17 -0.24 -15.05
C LYS A 82 1.35 0.71 -15.16
N HIS A 83 1.60 1.46 -14.07
CA HIS A 83 2.78 2.28 -13.83
C HIS A 83 3.45 1.92 -12.50
N VAL A 84 2.64 1.49 -11.51
CA VAL A 84 3.11 0.98 -10.22
C VAL A 84 3.80 -0.37 -10.45
N PRO A 85 5.04 -0.57 -10.01
CA PRO A 85 5.74 -1.83 -10.14
C PRO A 85 4.94 -2.99 -9.53
N VAL A 86 4.84 -4.08 -10.27
CA VAL A 86 4.12 -5.28 -9.81
C VAL A 86 4.93 -6.00 -8.74
N ALA A 87 4.25 -6.53 -7.73
CA ALA A 87 4.84 -7.27 -6.61
C ALA A 87 5.96 -6.52 -5.87
N ALA A 88 5.87 -5.21 -5.74
CA ALA A 88 6.90 -4.33 -5.22
C ALA A 88 6.69 -3.87 -3.76
N GLY A 89 5.64 -4.32 -3.07
CA GLY A 89 5.28 -3.86 -1.72
C GLY A 89 4.46 -2.55 -1.71
N LEU A 90 4.08 -2.04 -2.89
CA LEU A 90 3.41 -0.75 -3.07
C LEU A 90 1.87 -0.85 -3.17
N GLY A 91 1.28 -2.02 -3.02
CA GLY A 91 -0.18 -2.22 -3.01
C GLY A 91 -0.89 -1.98 -4.37
N GLY A 92 -0.16 -1.96 -5.50
CA GLY A 92 -0.73 -1.58 -6.80
C GLY A 92 -1.93 -2.42 -7.22
N GLY A 93 -1.88 -3.76 -7.09
CA GLY A 93 -3.02 -4.63 -7.41
C GLY A 93 -4.23 -4.40 -6.50
N SER A 94 -3.99 -4.18 -5.20
CA SER A 94 -5.05 -3.85 -4.24
C SER A 94 -5.70 -2.51 -4.53
N SER A 95 -4.90 -1.51 -4.95
CA SER A 95 -5.39 -0.20 -5.38
C SER A 95 -6.21 -0.29 -6.66
N ASP A 96 -5.76 -1.10 -7.63
CA ASP A 96 -6.51 -1.33 -8.87
C ASP A 96 -7.89 -1.93 -8.56
N ALA A 97 -7.93 -2.96 -7.70
CA ALA A 97 -9.17 -3.62 -7.29
C ALA A 97 -10.12 -2.67 -6.55
N ALA A 98 -9.62 -1.93 -5.56
CA ALA A 98 -10.43 -0.96 -4.82
C ALA A 98 -10.98 0.15 -5.73
N THR A 99 -10.15 0.66 -6.66
CA THR A 99 -10.57 1.67 -7.62
C THR A 99 -11.64 1.13 -8.56
N ALA A 100 -11.47 -0.10 -9.08
CA ALA A 100 -12.48 -0.73 -9.92
C ALA A 100 -13.79 -0.99 -9.17
N LEU A 101 -13.69 -1.47 -7.92
CA LEU A 101 -14.83 -1.70 -7.03
C LEU A 101 -15.64 -0.41 -6.82
N ARG A 102 -14.97 0.69 -6.49
CA ARG A 102 -15.61 1.99 -6.29
C ARG A 102 -16.27 2.52 -7.56
N LEU A 103 -15.55 2.52 -8.70
CA LEU A 103 -16.07 3.03 -9.97
C LEU A 103 -17.28 2.21 -10.47
N ALA A 104 -17.25 0.89 -10.29
CA ALA A 104 -18.35 0.02 -10.67
C ALA A 104 -19.55 0.19 -9.73
N ASN A 105 -19.31 0.35 -8.42
CA ASN A 105 -20.36 0.60 -7.44
C ASN A 105 -21.08 1.93 -7.69
N GLU A 106 -20.34 3.01 -7.96
CA GLU A 106 -20.90 4.32 -8.31
C GLU A 106 -21.78 4.28 -9.58
N ALA A 107 -21.55 3.30 -10.46
CA ALA A 107 -22.33 3.09 -11.69
C ALA A 107 -23.56 2.19 -11.49
N LEU A 108 -23.76 1.60 -10.32
CA LEU A 108 -24.96 0.83 -10.01
C LEU A 108 -26.16 1.76 -9.83
N PRO A 109 -27.37 1.35 -10.23
CA PRO A 109 -28.60 2.10 -9.92
C PRO A 109 -28.82 2.27 -8.41
N GLU A 110 -28.45 1.27 -7.64
CA GLU A 110 -28.48 1.24 -6.18
C GLU A 110 -27.06 0.88 -5.68
N PRO A 111 -26.20 1.86 -5.45
CA PRO A 111 -24.86 1.61 -4.93
C PRO A 111 -24.88 0.97 -3.54
N LEU A 112 -23.99 0.03 -3.33
CA LEU A 112 -23.75 -0.51 -1.98
C LEU A 112 -23.18 0.57 -1.08
N ASP A 113 -23.50 0.53 0.20
CA ASP A 113 -22.98 1.43 1.19
C ASP A 113 -21.49 1.20 1.50
N ALA A 114 -20.88 2.14 2.22
CA ALA A 114 -19.46 2.11 2.54
C ALA A 114 -19.05 0.88 3.38
N LYS A 115 -19.95 0.41 4.28
CA LYS A 115 -19.70 -0.77 5.10
C LYS A 115 -19.63 -2.01 4.24
N ARG A 116 -20.57 -2.19 3.34
CA ARG A 116 -20.62 -3.34 2.44
C ARG A 116 -19.45 -3.35 1.46
N LEU A 117 -19.05 -2.18 0.94
CA LEU A 117 -17.86 -2.06 0.11
C LEU A 117 -16.58 -2.41 0.88
N HIS A 118 -16.47 -1.99 2.15
CA HIS A 118 -15.33 -2.35 3.00
C HIS A 118 -15.25 -3.87 3.24
N GLU A 119 -16.37 -4.54 3.50
CA GLU A 119 -16.45 -5.99 3.64
C GLU A 119 -15.96 -6.72 2.40
N LEU A 120 -16.42 -6.30 1.21
CA LEU A 120 -15.96 -6.85 -0.07
C LEU A 120 -14.45 -6.61 -0.28
N ALA A 121 -13.99 -5.41 0.02
CA ALA A 121 -12.57 -5.06 -0.08
C ALA A 121 -11.69 -5.92 0.85
N ALA A 122 -12.12 -6.14 2.10
CA ALA A 122 -11.39 -6.97 3.06
C ALA A 122 -11.32 -8.45 2.63
N ALA A 123 -12.36 -8.95 1.97
CA ALA A 123 -12.38 -10.30 1.41
C ALA A 123 -11.41 -10.47 0.21
N LEU A 124 -11.13 -9.38 -0.51
CA LEU A 124 -10.19 -9.39 -1.65
C LEU A 124 -8.73 -9.37 -1.21
N GLY A 125 -8.42 -8.73 -0.06
CA GLY A 125 -7.07 -8.68 0.47
C GLY A 125 -6.88 -7.58 1.53
N ALA A 126 -5.89 -7.76 2.40
CA ALA A 126 -5.67 -6.91 3.56
C ALA A 126 -5.42 -5.41 3.22
N ASP A 127 -4.75 -5.13 2.10
CA ASP A 127 -4.47 -3.76 1.66
C ASP A 127 -5.64 -3.10 0.90
N VAL A 128 -6.65 -3.87 0.42
CA VAL A 128 -7.70 -3.32 -0.45
C VAL A 128 -8.59 -2.29 0.27
N PRO A 129 -9.02 -2.52 1.54
CA PRO A 129 -9.82 -1.55 2.27
C PRO A 129 -9.18 -0.18 2.41
N PHE A 130 -7.85 -0.12 2.58
CA PHE A 130 -7.10 1.13 2.69
C PHE A 130 -7.34 2.05 1.48
N PHE A 131 -7.47 1.50 0.29
CA PHE A 131 -7.69 2.28 -0.93
C PHE A 131 -9.12 2.76 -1.12
N LEU A 132 -10.05 2.39 -0.23
CA LEU A 132 -11.40 2.95 -0.16
C LEU A 132 -11.51 4.12 0.84
N THR A 133 -10.47 4.35 1.68
CA THR A 133 -10.43 5.46 2.64
C THR A 133 -9.65 6.64 2.09
N SER A 134 -9.63 7.78 2.76
CA SER A 134 -8.80 8.94 2.44
C SER A 134 -7.72 9.16 3.51
N GLY A 135 -6.63 9.82 3.13
CA GLY A 135 -5.52 10.15 4.02
C GLY A 135 -4.72 8.94 4.53
N PRO A 136 -3.76 9.19 5.45
CA PRO A 136 -3.02 8.13 6.11
C PRO A 136 -3.90 7.36 7.10
N GLN A 137 -3.60 6.08 7.30
CA GLN A 137 -4.38 5.19 8.18
C GLN A 137 -3.45 4.38 9.09
N LEU A 138 -3.90 4.16 10.32
CA LEU A 138 -3.39 3.09 11.17
C LEU A 138 -4.18 1.82 10.86
N GLY A 139 -3.51 0.84 10.29
CA GLY A 139 -4.07 -0.50 10.08
C GLY A 139 -3.72 -1.42 11.24
N THR A 140 -4.72 -2.08 11.82
CA THR A 140 -4.58 -3.02 12.95
C THR A 140 -5.25 -4.35 12.67
N GLY A 141 -5.10 -5.30 13.58
CA GLY A 141 -5.58 -6.66 13.41
C GLY A 141 -4.80 -7.37 12.31
N THR A 142 -5.47 -7.79 11.26
CA THR A 142 -4.83 -8.34 10.04
C THR A 142 -4.47 -7.25 9.01
N GLY A 143 -4.55 -5.96 9.40
CA GLY A 143 -4.33 -4.80 8.54
C GLY A 143 -5.62 -4.23 7.93
N THR A 144 -6.77 -4.83 8.21
CA THR A 144 -8.08 -4.44 7.64
C THR A 144 -8.91 -3.52 8.53
N THR A 145 -8.59 -3.43 9.82
CA THR A 145 -9.19 -2.44 10.74
C THR A 145 -8.41 -1.15 10.57
N LEU A 146 -9.07 -0.10 10.08
CA LEU A 146 -8.43 1.15 9.69
C LEU A 146 -8.93 2.32 10.56
N GLU A 147 -7.99 3.10 11.07
CA GLU A 147 -8.25 4.31 11.83
C GLU A 147 -7.53 5.48 11.13
N PRO A 148 -8.24 6.58 10.81
CA PRO A 148 -7.64 7.73 10.16
C PRO A 148 -6.57 8.38 11.04
N LEU A 149 -5.46 8.79 10.43
CA LEU A 149 -4.38 9.50 11.09
C LEU A 149 -4.24 10.91 10.53
N ASP A 150 -3.95 11.86 11.41
CA ASP A 150 -3.53 13.21 11.05
C ASP A 150 -2.00 13.28 11.11
N LEU A 151 -1.34 13.05 9.99
CA LEU A 151 0.12 13.04 9.89
C LEU A 151 0.62 14.15 8.96
N PRO A 152 1.80 14.73 9.26
CA PRO A 152 2.45 15.67 8.37
C PRO A 152 2.74 15.03 7.01
N GLN A 153 2.38 15.72 5.91
CA GLN A 153 2.54 15.21 4.54
C GLN A 153 3.42 16.11 3.65
N ASP A 154 4.04 17.14 4.23
CA ASP A 154 4.92 18.06 3.51
C ASP A 154 6.35 17.49 3.42
N TYR A 155 6.50 16.45 2.61
CA TYR A 155 7.78 15.81 2.33
C TYR A 155 7.82 15.16 0.93
N TRP A 156 9.02 14.89 0.46
CA TRP A 156 9.29 14.19 -0.80
C TRP A 156 9.64 12.75 -0.52
N VAL A 157 9.22 11.86 -1.42
CA VAL A 157 9.49 10.43 -1.35
C VAL A 157 10.38 10.03 -2.53
N VAL A 158 11.47 9.36 -2.24
CA VAL A 158 12.27 8.66 -3.25
C VAL A 158 12.02 7.16 -3.10
N LEU A 159 11.65 6.52 -4.20
CA LEU A 159 11.51 5.08 -4.26
C LEU A 159 12.69 4.47 -5.01
N LEU A 160 13.14 3.33 -4.57
CA LEU A 160 14.12 2.47 -5.24
C LEU A 160 13.55 1.05 -5.34
N LEU A 161 13.41 0.54 -6.54
CA LEU A 161 13.25 -0.88 -6.82
C LEU A 161 14.64 -1.42 -7.24
N PRO A 162 15.36 -2.13 -6.35
CA PRO A 162 16.73 -2.58 -6.60
C PRO A 162 16.78 -3.53 -7.80
N ARG A 163 17.88 -3.50 -8.54
CA ARG A 163 18.09 -4.37 -9.68
C ARG A 163 18.42 -5.79 -9.23
N GLY A 164 17.73 -6.77 -9.80
CA GLY A 164 17.97 -8.18 -9.49
C GLY A 164 17.29 -8.67 -8.22
N GLU A 165 16.71 -7.80 -7.42
CA GLU A 165 15.90 -8.22 -6.28
C GLU A 165 14.50 -8.61 -6.79
N GLN A 166 14.21 -9.91 -6.70
CA GLN A 166 12.87 -10.43 -6.90
C GLN A 166 12.19 -10.58 -5.53
N LYS A 167 10.93 -10.20 -5.46
CA LYS A 167 10.14 -10.44 -4.26
C LYS A 167 10.07 -11.95 -3.99
N ALA A 168 10.61 -12.40 -2.85
CA ALA A 168 10.11 -13.61 -2.25
C ALA A 168 8.58 -13.46 -2.06
N SER A 169 7.81 -14.53 -2.16
CA SER A 169 6.37 -14.42 -1.90
C SER A 169 6.13 -13.78 -0.52
N THR A 170 5.04 -13.06 -0.36
CA THR A 170 4.68 -12.48 0.96
C THR A 170 4.70 -13.56 2.04
N THR A 171 4.18 -14.75 1.74
CA THR A 171 4.22 -15.93 2.63
C THR A 171 5.66 -16.30 3.02
N ALA A 172 6.60 -16.32 2.07
CA ALA A 172 7.99 -16.66 2.38
C ALA A 172 8.66 -15.64 3.32
N VAL A 173 8.33 -14.34 3.16
CA VAL A 173 8.84 -13.27 4.05
C VAL A 173 8.29 -13.45 5.47
N TYR A 174 6.99 -13.70 5.63
CA TYR A 174 6.40 -13.98 6.94
C TYR A 174 6.92 -15.27 7.56
N THR A 175 7.12 -16.33 6.77
CA THR A 175 7.73 -17.58 7.26
C THR A 175 9.17 -17.35 7.77
N ALA A 176 9.95 -16.51 7.09
CA ALA A 176 11.29 -16.14 7.55
C ALA A 176 11.25 -15.34 8.86
N PHE A 177 10.31 -14.40 8.97
CA PHE A 177 10.05 -13.64 10.19
C PHE A 177 9.68 -14.55 11.37
N ASP A 178 8.80 -15.54 11.18
CA ASP A 178 8.41 -16.50 12.21
C ASP A 178 9.59 -17.34 12.69
N ARG A 179 10.45 -17.80 11.76
CA ARG A 179 11.66 -18.56 12.09
C ARG A 179 12.66 -17.80 12.95
N SER A 180 12.66 -16.46 12.84
CA SER A 180 13.50 -15.59 13.68
C SER A 180 12.82 -15.15 14.98
N GLU A 181 11.68 -15.74 15.34
CA GLU A 181 10.85 -15.32 16.49
C GLU A 181 10.49 -13.83 16.46
N GLY A 182 10.37 -13.24 15.27
CA GLY A 182 10.17 -11.81 15.08
C GLY A 182 8.92 -11.23 15.73
N GLY A 183 7.91 -12.07 16.01
CA GLY A 183 6.70 -11.68 16.73
C GLY A 183 6.88 -11.40 18.23
N ALA A 184 8.07 -11.71 18.81
CA ALA A 184 8.36 -11.37 20.20
C ALA A 184 8.40 -9.86 20.42
N GLY A 185 7.92 -9.37 21.57
CA GLY A 185 7.93 -7.93 21.88
C GLY A 185 6.97 -7.07 21.03
N PHE A 186 5.98 -7.67 20.39
CA PHE A 186 4.98 -6.96 19.60
C PHE A 186 4.31 -5.80 20.36
N GLU A 187 3.86 -6.04 21.58
CA GLU A 187 3.15 -5.04 22.38
C GLU A 187 4.04 -3.85 22.72
N GLU A 188 5.33 -4.06 23.00
CA GLU A 188 6.29 -2.99 23.25
C GLU A 188 6.52 -2.15 21.99
N ARG A 189 6.75 -2.79 20.83
CA ARG A 189 6.91 -2.10 19.55
C ARG A 189 5.63 -1.38 19.14
N ARG A 190 4.46 -1.96 19.41
CA ARG A 190 3.17 -1.32 19.19
C ARG A 190 2.99 -0.09 20.07
N ALA A 191 3.31 -0.18 21.35
CA ALA A 191 3.28 0.98 22.25
C ALA A 191 4.25 2.09 21.80
N GLY A 192 5.44 1.71 21.31
CA GLY A 192 6.37 2.64 20.68
C GLY A 192 5.80 3.32 19.43
N LEU A 193 5.05 2.61 18.60
CA LEU A 193 4.34 3.16 17.45
C LEU A 193 3.28 4.18 17.89
N ASP A 194 2.44 3.84 18.86
CA ASP A 194 1.38 4.71 19.36
C ASP A 194 1.97 5.99 19.98
N ALA A 195 3.07 5.88 20.73
CA ALA A 195 3.78 7.03 21.29
C ALA A 195 4.37 7.94 20.20
N ALA A 196 4.99 7.36 19.16
CA ALA A 196 5.56 8.10 18.04
C ALA A 196 4.47 8.83 17.23
N LEU A 197 3.33 8.18 16.98
CA LEU A 197 2.17 8.80 16.33
C LEU A 197 1.61 9.95 17.15
N GLY A 198 1.46 9.76 18.46
CA GLY A 198 0.97 10.80 19.38
C GLY A 198 1.90 12.03 19.45
N ALA A 199 3.19 11.87 19.16
CA ALA A 199 4.19 12.95 19.16
C ALA A 199 4.42 13.60 17.79
N ALA A 200 3.99 12.98 16.69
CA ALA A 200 4.27 13.46 15.34
C ALA A 200 3.53 14.79 15.04
N ARG A 201 4.29 15.85 14.77
CA ARG A 201 3.76 17.19 14.41
C ARG A 201 4.42 17.76 13.16
N ARG A 202 5.61 17.32 12.83
CA ARG A 202 6.41 17.76 11.68
C ARG A 202 6.87 16.56 10.88
N PRO A 203 7.16 16.68 9.58
CA PRO A 203 7.63 15.55 8.76
C PRO A 203 8.81 14.77 9.38
N ARG A 204 9.77 15.46 10.00
CA ARG A 204 10.93 14.81 10.65
C ARG A 204 10.55 13.92 11.83
N ASP A 205 9.43 14.17 12.50
CA ASP A 205 8.99 13.38 13.64
C ASP A 205 8.61 11.95 13.21
N LEU A 206 8.24 11.75 11.92
CA LEU A 206 8.02 10.43 11.34
C LEU A 206 9.28 9.53 11.37
N ALA A 207 10.47 10.10 11.60
CA ALA A 207 11.68 9.31 11.80
C ALA A 207 11.63 8.44 13.07
N ALA A 208 10.83 8.81 14.06
CA ALA A 208 10.66 8.07 15.31
C ALA A 208 9.73 6.86 15.18
N LEU A 209 8.98 6.71 14.07
CA LEU A 209 8.15 5.54 13.84
C LEU A 209 9.00 4.26 13.81
N PRO A 210 8.54 3.13 14.38
CA PRO A 210 9.22 1.85 14.28
C PRO A 210 9.53 1.48 12.84
N SER A 211 10.63 0.76 12.65
CA SER A 211 10.99 0.23 11.33
C SER A 211 10.04 -0.90 10.91
N ASN A 212 10.15 -1.28 9.64
CA ASN A 212 9.46 -2.44 9.12
C ASN A 212 10.11 -3.73 9.68
N ASP A 213 9.35 -4.51 10.43
CA ASP A 213 9.82 -5.76 11.04
C ASP A 213 10.14 -6.87 10.02
N LEU A 214 9.56 -6.82 8.81
CA LEU A 214 9.66 -7.91 7.83
C LEU A 214 10.95 -7.92 7.03
N ALA A 215 11.53 -6.77 6.74
CA ALA A 215 12.59 -6.70 5.73
C ALA A 215 13.56 -5.53 5.96
N PRO A 216 14.69 -5.73 6.65
CA PRO A 216 15.77 -4.75 6.63
C PRO A 216 16.39 -4.67 5.23
N SER A 217 16.89 -3.50 4.85
CA SER A 217 17.56 -3.32 3.56
C SER A 217 18.76 -2.37 3.69
N PRO A 218 19.96 -2.74 3.18
CA PRO A 218 21.12 -1.85 3.15
C PRO A 218 20.87 -0.60 2.29
N HIS A 219 19.91 -0.66 1.38
CA HIS A 219 19.51 0.50 0.58
C HIS A 219 18.79 1.57 1.41
N ALA A 220 18.14 1.19 2.53
CA ALA A 220 17.55 2.16 3.45
C ALA A 220 18.66 2.98 4.15
N ASP A 221 19.74 2.33 4.59
CA ASP A 221 20.90 3.03 5.16
C ASP A 221 21.54 3.97 4.13
N ARG A 222 21.67 3.49 2.88
CA ARG A 222 22.16 4.34 1.80
C ARG A 222 21.30 5.58 1.56
N MET A 223 19.98 5.45 1.65
CA MET A 223 19.07 6.61 1.53
C MET A 223 19.25 7.60 2.69
N ARG A 224 19.48 7.10 3.92
CA ARG A 224 19.78 7.96 5.10
C ARG A 224 21.09 8.71 4.91
N GLU A 225 22.15 8.07 4.42
CA GLU A 225 23.41 8.71 4.06
C GLU A 225 23.24 9.83 3.01
N LEU A 226 22.27 9.68 2.10
CA LEU A 226 21.92 10.67 1.09
C LEU A 226 20.98 11.77 1.61
N GLY A 227 20.68 11.79 2.91
CA GLY A 227 19.92 12.84 3.58
C GLY A 227 18.44 12.55 3.79
N ALA A 228 17.98 11.32 3.59
CA ALA A 228 16.63 10.94 3.99
C ALA A 228 16.50 10.99 5.51
N PHE A 229 15.48 11.68 6.03
CA PHE A 229 15.22 11.71 7.47
C PHE A 229 14.57 10.41 7.98
N ARG A 230 13.99 9.65 7.08
CA ARG A 230 13.51 8.27 7.29
C ARG A 230 13.71 7.47 6.00
N ALA A 231 14.09 6.22 6.13
CA ALA A 231 14.11 5.29 5.01
C ALA A 231 13.81 3.88 5.51
N ASP A 232 13.05 3.11 4.71
CA ASP A 232 12.65 1.76 5.06
C ASP A 232 12.16 0.98 3.82
N VAL A 233 11.85 -0.29 4.00
CA VAL A 233 11.18 -1.13 3.00
C VAL A 233 9.68 -0.95 3.09
N SER A 234 8.96 -0.94 1.97
CA SER A 234 7.50 -0.90 1.96
C SER A 234 6.92 -2.32 1.95
N GLY A 235 6.14 -2.65 2.97
CA GLY A 235 5.52 -3.97 3.13
C GLY A 235 6.55 -5.10 3.13
N ALA A 236 6.30 -6.17 2.39
CA ALA A 236 7.24 -7.26 2.21
C ALA A 236 8.31 -6.99 1.12
N GLY A 237 8.48 -5.74 0.70
CA GLY A 237 9.46 -5.35 -0.32
C GLY A 237 9.14 -5.82 -1.74
N PRO A 238 10.11 -5.71 -2.66
CA PRO A 238 11.49 -5.23 -2.49
C PRO A 238 11.68 -3.70 -2.55
N VAL A 239 10.64 -2.89 -2.77
CA VAL A 239 10.82 -1.44 -2.85
C VAL A 239 11.26 -0.86 -1.51
N VAL A 240 12.33 -0.07 -1.56
CA VAL A 240 12.81 0.77 -0.48
C VAL A 240 12.40 2.22 -0.74
N TYR A 241 11.99 2.93 0.31
CA TYR A 241 11.66 4.35 0.22
C TYR A 241 12.54 5.19 1.15
N GLY A 242 12.74 6.44 0.77
CA GLY A 242 13.35 7.47 1.62
C GLY A 242 12.52 8.74 1.62
N LEU A 243 12.36 9.36 2.79
CA LEU A 243 11.61 10.60 2.99
C LEU A 243 12.57 11.78 3.12
N PHE A 244 12.33 12.85 2.35
CA PHE A 244 13.16 14.04 2.27
C PHE A 244 12.34 15.31 2.49
N LEU A 245 12.89 16.30 3.19
CA LEU A 245 12.19 17.58 3.38
C LEU A 245 12.14 18.44 2.13
N HIS A 246 13.18 18.35 1.29
CA HIS A 246 13.34 19.25 0.15
C HIS A 246 13.45 18.49 -1.16
N ARG A 247 12.74 18.96 -2.18
CA ARG A 247 12.75 18.39 -3.53
C ARG A 247 14.16 18.26 -4.08
N ALA A 248 15.00 19.27 -3.89
CA ALA A 248 16.37 19.26 -4.39
C ALA A 248 17.19 18.09 -3.83
N GLN A 249 17.04 17.79 -2.52
CA GLN A 249 17.70 16.66 -1.87
C GLN A 249 17.16 15.33 -2.40
N ALA A 250 15.84 15.19 -2.52
CA ALA A 250 15.21 13.98 -3.08
C ALA A 250 15.70 13.70 -4.51
N VAL A 251 15.76 14.71 -5.37
CA VAL A 251 16.25 14.58 -6.75
C VAL A 251 17.73 14.25 -6.78
N ALA A 252 18.56 14.84 -5.91
CA ALA A 252 19.97 14.52 -5.83
C ALA A 252 20.20 13.06 -5.37
N ALA A 253 19.46 12.61 -4.36
CA ALA A 253 19.50 11.23 -3.90
C ALA A 253 19.05 10.25 -5.01
N GLU A 254 17.96 10.55 -5.70
CA GLU A 254 17.44 9.73 -6.80
C GLU A 254 18.49 9.53 -7.90
N ARG A 255 19.24 10.58 -8.27
CA ARG A 255 20.29 10.50 -9.29
C ARG A 255 21.40 9.50 -8.91
N VAL A 256 21.73 9.40 -7.63
CA VAL A 256 22.71 8.43 -7.12
C VAL A 256 22.13 7.03 -7.14
N LEU A 257 20.89 6.87 -6.63
CA LEU A 257 20.19 5.60 -6.47
C LEU A 257 19.81 4.94 -7.80
N ARG A 258 19.63 5.70 -8.87
CA ARG A 258 19.31 5.22 -10.21
C ARG A 258 20.31 4.18 -10.75
N ARG A 259 21.55 4.21 -10.25
CA ARG A 259 22.56 3.20 -10.60
C ARG A 259 22.28 1.82 -9.99
N LEU A 260 21.49 1.78 -8.89
CA LEU A 260 21.16 0.57 -8.15
C LEU A 260 19.86 -0.10 -8.66
N GLY A 261 18.98 0.64 -9.34
CA GLY A 261 17.70 0.12 -9.80
C GLY A 261 16.81 1.16 -10.46
N ARG A 262 15.51 0.84 -10.57
CA ARG A 262 14.51 1.80 -11.01
C ARG A 262 14.13 2.72 -9.86
N THR A 263 14.01 4.00 -10.14
CA THR A 263 13.74 5.02 -9.13
C THR A 263 12.57 5.92 -9.52
N TRP A 264 11.91 6.50 -8.53
CA TRP A 264 10.87 7.51 -8.68
C TRP A 264 11.03 8.56 -7.59
N VAL A 265 10.69 9.80 -7.93
CA VAL A 265 10.47 10.88 -6.96
C VAL A 265 8.98 11.20 -6.96
N THR A 266 8.38 11.14 -5.81
CA THR A 266 6.93 11.33 -5.64
C THR A 266 6.65 12.08 -4.33
N VAL A 267 5.38 12.29 -4.02
CA VAL A 267 4.91 12.96 -2.80
C VAL A 267 3.75 12.17 -2.18
N PRO A 268 3.42 12.38 -0.91
CA PRO A 268 2.18 11.89 -0.34
C PRO A 268 0.98 12.41 -1.14
N THR A 269 -0.07 11.60 -1.22
CA THR A 269 -1.37 12.05 -1.72
C THR A 269 -2.44 11.85 -0.66
N TRP A 270 -3.27 12.85 -0.47
CA TRP A 270 -4.31 12.94 0.55
C TRP A 270 -5.73 12.99 -0.04
N TYR A 271 -5.85 13.08 -1.35
CA TYR A 271 -7.12 12.88 -2.04
C TYR A 271 -7.23 11.42 -2.52
N GLY A 272 -8.36 10.85 -2.25
CA GLY A 272 -8.72 9.50 -2.68
C GLY A 272 -9.62 9.53 -3.90
#